data_f93b99df91484ffe86c4c8bc1c53d634
#
_entry.id   f93b99df91484ffe86c4c8bc1c53d634
#
_cell.length_a   1.000
_cell.length_b   1.000
_cell.length_c   1.000
_cell.angle_alpha   90.00
_cell.angle_beta   90.00
_cell.angle_gamma   90.00
#
_symmetry.space_group_name_H-M   'P 1'
#
loop_
_entity.id
_entity.type
_entity.pdbx_description
1 polymer ?
#
loop_
_entity_poly.entity_id
_entity_poly.type
_entity_poly.pdbx_seq_one_letter_code
_entity_poly.pdbx_strand_id
1 'polypeptide(L)'
;MTIENFHAQKLWENLLIHDDGILGTGGTFCNLIGSFGHGKSTLLMQAAQFCRSLPYGITKRDLRQMDPEDRHVDTFPETVIMRGMSDDHWNCLIPKNWERSYPAYGTPKKLMVHVHENDNYNFTEVTPGKKHKLNYDIRIKHYSDCESLLENLKMGGINVVYEPSEYYLSKEMRERLAQNKLQSAEDVKGDDTLAPSPTWWFEFSDTLLKYTEGRHVTMILDEIHDVASNYPSGDMFHIIGNFAKSLIHFRKNNISLFGSTHDEYLLDYRVKDRIPIRIWFPGSSPKNSMVQLKLLRSLDDIGEAVIEDKNIEFGVLPFDRIPNQPPIVKAQLQE
;
A
#
# COMPACT_ATOMS: atom_id res chain seq x y z
N MET A 1 24.56 7.10 15.75
CA MET A 1 23.79 6.85 14.52
C MET A 1 24.63 5.91 13.69
N THR A 2 24.32 4.65 13.64
CA THR A 2 25.03 3.69 12.80
C THR A 2 24.65 3.94 11.35
N ILE A 3 25.59 3.80 10.45
CA ILE A 3 25.44 4.07 9.00
C ILE A 3 24.27 3.27 8.40
N GLU A 4 23.95 2.11 8.97
CA GLU A 4 22.86 1.21 8.58
C GLU A 4 21.46 1.84 8.67
N ASN A 5 21.18 2.65 9.70
CA ASN A 5 19.87 3.29 9.89
C ASN A 5 19.60 4.46 8.92
N PHE A 6 20.58 4.88 8.17
CA PHE A 6 20.46 6.04 7.29
C PHE A 6 19.91 5.67 5.90
N HIS A 7 20.04 4.44 5.47
CA HIS A 7 19.75 4.04 4.09
C HIS A 7 18.27 3.86 3.81
N ALA A 8 17.52 3.19 4.66
CA ALA A 8 16.07 2.98 4.45
C ALA A 8 15.30 4.30 4.52
N GLN A 9 15.61 5.17 5.49
CA GLN A 9 15.01 6.49 5.59
C GLN A 9 15.32 7.33 4.34
N LYS A 10 16.58 7.33 3.89
CA LYS A 10 17.00 8.07 2.69
C LYS A 10 16.34 7.56 1.41
N LEU A 11 16.10 6.25 1.30
CA LEU A 11 15.35 5.69 0.19
C LEU A 11 13.93 6.25 0.16
N TRP A 12 13.21 6.17 1.27
CA TRP A 12 11.84 6.66 1.34
C TRP A 12 11.79 8.17 1.12
N GLU A 13 12.78 8.89 1.62
CA GLU A 13 12.95 10.31 1.33
C GLU A 13 13.12 10.56 -0.18
N ASN A 14 13.94 9.79 -0.84
CA ASN A 14 14.18 9.95 -2.28
C ASN A 14 13.00 9.48 -3.14
N LEU A 15 12.25 8.45 -2.72
CA LEU A 15 11.04 8.01 -3.40
C LEU A 15 9.86 8.98 -3.26
N LEU A 16 9.77 9.66 -2.12
CA LEU A 16 8.68 10.59 -1.80
C LEU A 16 9.04 12.05 -2.13
N ILE A 17 10.34 12.37 -2.19
CA ILE A 17 10.83 13.70 -2.54
C ILE A 17 11.47 13.61 -3.94
N HIS A 18 10.94 14.35 -4.89
CA HIS A 18 11.58 14.45 -6.21
C HIS A 18 12.90 15.23 -6.16
N ASP A 19 13.79 15.00 -7.14
CA ASP A 19 15.19 15.44 -7.26
C ASP A 19 15.49 16.92 -6.98
N ASP A 20 14.50 17.79 -6.94
CA ASP A 20 14.66 19.21 -6.68
C ASP A 20 14.46 19.59 -5.21
N GLY A 21 14.43 18.62 -4.30
CA GLY A 21 14.29 18.84 -2.85
C GLY A 21 12.94 19.40 -2.41
N ILE A 22 12.02 19.59 -3.33
CA ILE A 22 10.66 20.03 -3.07
C ILE A 22 9.78 18.79 -3.01
N LEU A 23 8.94 18.71 -1.97
CA LEU A 23 7.95 17.66 -1.85
C LEU A 23 7.18 17.50 -3.17
N GLY A 24 7.25 16.31 -3.75
CA GLY A 24 6.67 16.05 -5.05
C GLY A 24 5.16 16.31 -5.06
N THR A 25 4.69 16.89 -6.12
CA THR A 25 3.28 16.82 -6.46
C THR A 25 3.04 15.51 -7.19
N GLY A 26 2.10 14.75 -6.69
CA GLY A 26 1.70 13.47 -7.27
C GLY A 26 2.17 12.26 -6.48
N GLY A 27 1.40 11.20 -6.60
CA GLY A 27 1.68 9.94 -5.91
C GLY A 27 2.84 9.17 -6.54
N THR A 28 3.54 8.42 -5.72
CA THR A 28 4.60 7.50 -6.12
C THR A 28 4.04 6.08 -6.22
N PHE A 29 4.39 5.35 -7.28
CA PHE A 29 3.96 3.97 -7.46
C PHE A 29 5.17 3.04 -7.48
N CYS A 30 5.15 2.09 -6.57
CA CYS A 30 6.23 1.14 -6.36
C CYS A 30 5.69 -0.27 -6.17
N ASN A 31 6.32 -1.27 -6.80
CA ASN A 31 6.01 -2.68 -6.58
C ASN A 31 7.24 -3.43 -6.06
N LEU A 32 7.07 -4.14 -4.97
CA LEU A 32 8.08 -4.97 -4.31
C LEU A 32 7.91 -6.41 -4.80
N ILE A 33 8.93 -6.97 -5.45
CA ILE A 33 8.82 -8.25 -6.16
C ILE A 33 9.84 -9.23 -5.60
N GLY A 34 9.38 -10.40 -5.15
CA GLY A 34 10.29 -11.44 -4.67
C GLY A 34 9.61 -12.54 -3.88
N SER A 35 10.33 -13.60 -3.62
CA SER A 35 9.86 -14.76 -2.87
C SER A 35 9.51 -14.44 -1.41
N PHE A 36 8.92 -15.39 -0.71
CA PHE A 36 8.65 -15.29 0.72
C PHE A 36 9.93 -15.13 1.53
N GLY A 37 9.86 -14.38 2.64
CA GLY A 37 10.93 -14.30 3.63
C GLY A 37 12.08 -13.34 3.31
N HIS A 38 12.08 -12.66 2.17
CA HIS A 38 13.17 -11.76 1.76
C HIS A 38 12.97 -10.30 2.17
N GLY A 39 11.97 -9.96 2.98
CA GLY A 39 11.82 -8.64 3.59
C GLY A 39 10.86 -7.67 2.89
N LYS A 40 10.05 -8.11 1.92
CA LYS A 40 9.03 -7.26 1.27
C LYS A 40 8.11 -6.56 2.26
N SER A 41 7.44 -7.35 3.13
CA SER A 41 6.52 -6.80 4.14
C SER A 41 7.26 -5.91 5.15
N THR A 42 8.53 -6.22 5.49
CA THR A 42 9.39 -5.32 6.30
C THR A 42 9.52 -3.96 5.64
N LEU A 43 9.83 -3.93 4.36
CA LEU A 43 10.01 -2.67 3.63
C LEU A 43 8.69 -1.90 3.48
N LEU A 44 7.55 -2.60 3.29
CA LEU A 44 6.22 -1.98 3.29
C LEU A 44 5.86 -1.38 4.66
N MET A 45 6.19 -2.05 5.76
CA MET A 45 5.98 -1.52 7.12
C MET A 45 6.82 -0.26 7.36
N GLN A 46 8.06 -0.26 6.89
CA GLN A 46 8.91 0.95 6.94
C GLN A 46 8.30 2.07 6.10
N ALA A 47 7.83 1.79 4.89
CA ALA A 47 7.12 2.77 4.06
C ALA A 47 5.94 3.40 4.82
N ALA A 48 5.13 2.59 5.49
CA ALA A 48 3.98 3.08 6.26
C ALA A 48 4.36 4.09 7.33
N GLN A 49 5.51 3.91 7.98
CA GLN A 49 5.97 4.82 9.03
C GLN A 49 6.72 6.04 8.50
N PHE A 50 7.42 5.92 7.36
CA PHE A 50 8.22 7.01 6.82
C PHE A 50 7.44 8.03 6.01
N CYS A 51 6.16 7.80 5.73
CA CYS A 51 5.32 8.80 5.10
C CYS A 51 5.33 10.10 5.91
N ARG A 52 5.64 11.21 5.27
CA ARG A 52 5.92 12.51 5.89
C ARG A 52 4.68 13.37 6.04
N SER A 53 4.85 14.47 6.78
CA SER A 53 3.94 15.60 6.67
C SER A 53 4.21 16.32 5.34
N LEU A 54 3.18 16.46 4.53
CA LEU A 54 3.25 17.05 3.19
C LEU A 54 2.37 18.28 3.11
N PRO A 55 2.74 19.30 2.27
CA PRO A 55 1.90 20.47 2.07
C PRO A 55 0.56 20.07 1.47
N TYR A 56 -0.51 20.60 2.04
CA TYR A 56 -1.87 20.37 1.53
C TYR A 56 -2.22 21.33 0.41
N GLY A 57 -2.73 20.78 -0.70
CA GLY A 57 -3.28 21.57 -1.80
C GLY A 57 -2.31 22.49 -2.56
N ILE A 58 -1.02 22.49 -2.19
CA ILE A 58 -0.01 23.34 -2.81
C ILE A 58 0.76 22.54 -3.83
N THR A 59 0.80 23.03 -5.04
CA THR A 59 1.61 22.43 -6.10
C THR A 59 3.09 22.77 -5.92
N LYS A 60 3.95 21.96 -6.48
CA LYS A 60 5.40 22.20 -6.55
C LYS A 60 5.73 23.55 -7.20
N ARG A 61 4.92 23.94 -8.19
CA ARG A 61 5.05 25.24 -8.88
C ARG A 61 4.74 26.40 -7.94
N ASP A 62 3.66 26.24 -7.14
CA ASP A 62 3.25 27.29 -6.20
C ASP A 62 4.30 27.48 -5.11
N LEU A 63 4.85 26.40 -4.56
CA LEU A 63 5.94 26.45 -3.59
C LEU A 63 7.20 27.14 -4.13
N ARG A 64 7.52 26.97 -5.42
CA ARG A 64 8.66 27.65 -6.05
C ARG A 64 8.43 29.15 -6.26
N GLN A 65 7.17 29.55 -6.42
CA GLN A 65 6.80 30.95 -6.64
C GLN A 65 6.60 31.74 -5.36
N MET A 66 6.49 31.06 -4.21
CA MET A 66 6.36 31.69 -2.90
C MET A 66 7.71 32.22 -2.42
N ASP A 67 7.71 33.39 -1.86
CA ASP A 67 8.90 33.97 -1.20
C ASP A 67 9.37 33.04 -0.08
N PRO A 68 10.68 32.80 0.09
CA PRO A 68 11.19 31.90 1.15
C PRO A 68 10.69 32.27 2.56
N GLU A 69 10.41 33.54 2.81
CA GLU A 69 9.88 34.03 4.10
C GLU A 69 8.40 33.72 4.29
N ASP A 70 7.63 33.59 3.21
CA ASP A 70 6.18 33.34 3.23
C ASP A 70 5.83 31.83 3.09
N ARG A 71 6.83 30.96 3.03
CA ARG A 71 6.63 29.49 2.89
C ARG A 71 6.11 28.82 4.18
N HIS A 72 5.31 29.53 4.95
CA HIS A 72 4.52 28.93 6.03
C HIS A 72 3.32 28.19 5.43
N VAL A 73 3.60 27.00 4.91
CA VAL A 73 2.58 26.15 4.36
C VAL A 73 2.09 25.21 5.46
N ASP A 74 0.79 25.19 5.67
CA ASP A 74 0.20 24.17 6.54
C ASP A 74 0.54 22.78 5.99
N THR A 75 1.24 21.99 6.79
CA THR A 75 1.58 20.62 6.44
C THR A 75 0.67 19.66 7.17
N PHE A 76 0.14 18.70 6.44
CA PHE A 76 -0.66 17.62 7.03
C PHE A 76 0.11 16.30 6.94
N PRO A 77 0.10 15.50 8.01
CA PRO A 77 0.73 14.20 7.94
C PRO A 77 -0.01 13.32 6.92
N GLU A 78 0.76 12.60 6.11
CA GLU A 78 0.23 11.68 5.12
C GLU A 78 -0.56 10.55 5.78
N THR A 79 -1.74 10.27 5.24
CA THR A 79 -2.60 9.18 5.70
C THR A 79 -2.23 7.90 4.98
N VAL A 80 -1.93 6.85 5.74
CA VAL A 80 -1.61 5.53 5.19
C VAL A 80 -2.83 4.62 5.31
N ILE A 81 -3.17 3.96 4.21
CA ILE A 81 -4.20 2.92 4.12
C ILE A 81 -3.49 1.63 3.71
N MET A 82 -3.55 0.64 4.57
CA MET A 82 -2.82 -0.60 4.40
C MET A 82 -3.80 -1.77 4.39
N ARG A 83 -3.68 -2.65 3.38
CA ARG A 83 -4.45 -3.89 3.31
C ARG A 83 -4.08 -4.79 4.48
N GLY A 84 -5.08 -5.21 5.26
CA GLY A 84 -4.92 -6.22 6.30
C GLY A 84 -4.97 -7.62 5.73
N MET A 85 -4.06 -8.47 6.14
CA MET A 85 -3.95 -9.87 5.70
C MET A 85 -4.30 -10.82 6.84
N SER A 86 -4.63 -12.08 6.50
CA SER A 86 -4.89 -13.12 7.50
C SER A 86 -3.70 -13.41 8.42
N ASP A 87 -2.49 -13.32 7.87
CA ASP A 87 -1.23 -13.40 8.57
C ASP A 87 -0.42 -12.13 8.28
N ASP A 88 -0.26 -11.27 9.25
CA ASP A 88 0.29 -9.94 9.05
C ASP A 88 1.32 -9.56 10.15
N HIS A 89 2.10 -8.54 9.88
CA HIS A 89 3.12 -8.01 10.80
C HIS A 89 2.82 -6.57 11.27
N TRP A 90 1.61 -6.05 11.04
CA TRP A 90 1.28 -4.66 11.38
C TRP A 90 1.38 -4.32 12.88
N ASN A 91 1.43 -5.34 13.76
CA ASN A 91 1.70 -5.11 15.19
C ASN A 91 3.07 -4.47 15.43
N CYS A 92 4.03 -4.61 14.51
CA CYS A 92 5.30 -3.87 14.59
C CYS A 92 5.11 -2.36 14.42
N LEU A 93 4.02 -1.92 13.78
CA LEU A 93 3.65 -0.52 13.57
C LEU A 93 2.98 0.12 14.81
N ILE A 94 2.62 -0.67 15.81
CA ILE A 94 2.13 -0.15 17.09
C ILE A 94 3.24 0.72 17.70
N PRO A 95 2.92 1.95 18.14
CA PRO A 95 3.94 2.93 18.56
C PRO A 95 5.02 2.37 19.49
N LYS A 96 4.63 1.68 20.55
CA LYS A 96 5.59 1.08 21.49
C LYS A 96 6.50 0.02 20.87
N ASN A 97 5.98 -0.76 19.91
CA ASN A 97 6.76 -1.80 19.23
C ASN A 97 7.72 -1.19 18.23
N TRP A 98 7.26 -0.17 17.51
CA TRP A 98 8.08 0.57 16.55
C TRP A 98 9.23 1.29 17.25
N GLU A 99 8.97 2.06 18.30
CA GLU A 99 10.00 2.76 19.09
C GLU A 99 11.05 1.80 19.66
N ARG A 100 10.63 0.61 20.08
CA ARG A 100 11.55 -0.42 20.57
C ARG A 100 12.41 -1.02 19.45
N SER A 101 11.85 -1.20 18.26
CA SER A 101 12.54 -1.81 17.11
C SER A 101 13.39 -0.79 16.36
N TYR A 102 12.92 0.45 16.28
CA TYR A 102 13.50 1.52 15.49
C TYR A 102 13.57 2.85 16.26
N PRO A 103 14.36 2.92 17.34
CA PRO A 103 14.40 4.11 18.21
C PRO A 103 14.91 5.37 17.50
N ALA A 104 15.60 5.22 16.38
CA ALA A 104 16.16 6.34 15.62
C ALA A 104 15.19 6.99 14.62
N TYR A 105 13.98 6.41 14.41
CA TYR A 105 13.07 6.82 13.36
C TYR A 105 11.96 7.79 13.78
N GLY A 106 12.13 8.49 14.90
CA GLY A 106 11.20 9.51 15.34
C GLY A 106 9.90 8.97 15.95
N THR A 107 8.92 9.85 16.10
CA THR A 107 7.63 9.50 16.71
C THR A 107 6.77 8.68 15.74
N PRO A 108 6.39 7.47 16.12
CA PRO A 108 5.59 6.61 15.24
C PRO A 108 4.16 7.14 15.07
N LYS A 109 3.59 6.88 13.90
CA LYS A 109 2.20 7.22 13.60
C LYS A 109 1.23 6.37 14.44
N LYS A 110 0.05 6.93 14.70
CA LYS A 110 -1.03 6.18 15.36
C LYS A 110 -1.59 5.14 14.40
N LEU A 111 -1.79 3.93 14.92
CA LEU A 111 -2.39 2.81 14.20
C LEU A 111 -3.88 2.68 14.54
N MET A 112 -4.68 2.37 13.53
CA MET A 112 -6.10 2.00 13.65
C MET A 112 -6.38 0.81 12.73
N VAL A 113 -7.23 -0.10 13.20
CA VAL A 113 -7.68 -1.26 12.43
C VAL A 113 -9.14 -1.06 12.06
N HIS A 114 -9.48 -1.31 10.80
CA HIS A 114 -10.84 -1.22 10.27
C HIS A 114 -11.30 -2.59 9.80
N VAL A 115 -12.51 -2.96 10.19
CA VAL A 115 -13.16 -4.24 9.88
C VAL A 115 -14.56 -3.97 9.38
N HIS A 116 -15.02 -4.70 8.38
CA HIS A 116 -16.39 -4.57 7.91
C HIS A 116 -17.38 -5.00 9.01
N GLU A 117 -18.53 -4.32 9.15
CA GLU A 117 -19.47 -4.53 10.24
C GLU A 117 -20.09 -5.94 10.29
N ASN A 118 -20.16 -6.61 9.13
CA ASN A 118 -20.64 -7.98 9.02
C ASN A 118 -19.57 -9.03 9.34
N ASP A 119 -18.32 -8.62 9.48
CA ASP A 119 -17.19 -9.52 9.72
C ASP A 119 -16.77 -9.47 11.18
N ASN A 120 -16.67 -10.64 11.78
CA ASN A 120 -16.18 -10.77 13.15
C ASN A 120 -14.78 -11.39 13.17
N TYR A 121 -13.76 -10.56 13.33
CA TYR A 121 -12.38 -11.02 13.37
C TYR A 121 -11.87 -11.26 14.79
N ASN A 122 -11.26 -12.41 15.00
CA ASN A 122 -10.47 -12.68 16.19
C ASN A 122 -8.97 -12.48 15.88
N PHE A 123 -8.38 -11.48 16.53
CA PHE A 123 -6.96 -11.16 16.36
C PHE A 123 -6.13 -11.83 17.44
N THR A 124 -5.14 -12.61 17.02
CA THR A 124 -4.20 -13.29 17.92
C THR A 124 -2.77 -13.05 17.49
N GLU A 125 -1.87 -12.93 18.45
CA GLU A 125 -0.44 -12.81 18.23
C GLU A 125 0.20 -14.20 18.32
N VAL A 126 0.96 -14.57 17.29
CA VAL A 126 1.62 -15.86 17.19
C VAL A 126 3.13 -15.68 17.17
N THR A 127 3.80 -16.18 18.18
CA THR A 127 5.25 -16.37 18.20
C THR A 127 5.57 -17.86 18.02
N PRO A 128 6.77 -18.22 17.54
CA PRO A 128 7.13 -19.63 17.43
C PRO A 128 6.84 -20.40 18.73
N GLY A 129 5.93 -21.38 18.63
CA GLY A 129 5.52 -22.24 19.74
C GLY A 129 4.49 -21.66 20.73
N LYS A 130 4.01 -20.43 20.53
CA LYS A 130 3.01 -19.82 21.44
C LYS A 130 2.00 -18.98 20.67
N LYS A 131 0.72 -19.11 21.03
CA LYS A 131 -0.38 -18.29 20.56
C LYS A 131 -0.92 -17.47 21.75
N HIS A 132 -0.94 -16.18 21.62
CA HIS A 132 -1.40 -15.27 22.66
C HIS A 132 -2.57 -14.42 22.16
N LYS A 133 -3.47 -14.05 23.06
CA LYS A 133 -4.43 -12.98 22.76
C LYS A 133 -3.64 -11.69 22.53
N LEU A 134 -4.04 -10.93 21.55
CA LEU A 134 -3.44 -9.62 21.29
C LEU A 134 -3.52 -8.75 22.56
N ASN A 135 -2.37 -8.37 23.10
CA ASN A 135 -2.29 -7.67 24.38
C ASN A 135 -2.02 -6.17 24.21
N TYR A 136 -2.57 -5.60 23.13
CA TYR A 136 -2.43 -4.18 22.81
C TYR A 136 -3.79 -3.51 22.83
N ASP A 137 -3.81 -2.26 23.29
CA ASP A 137 -4.97 -1.39 23.19
C ASP A 137 -5.12 -0.89 21.75
N ILE A 138 -5.61 -1.77 20.85
CA ILE A 138 -5.84 -1.47 19.44
C ILE A 138 -7.27 -0.99 19.29
N ARG A 139 -7.41 0.17 18.67
CA ARG A 139 -8.72 0.67 18.29
C ARG A 139 -9.17 -0.02 17.01
N ILE A 140 -10.20 -0.85 17.13
CA ILE A 140 -10.90 -1.44 16.00
C ILE A 140 -12.12 -0.56 15.73
N LYS A 141 -12.27 -0.15 14.47
CA LYS A 141 -13.47 0.54 13.98
C LYS A 141 -14.16 -0.33 12.95
N HIS A 142 -15.48 -0.31 13.00
CA HIS A 142 -16.31 -0.97 12.00
C HIS A 142 -16.74 0.02 10.93
N TYR A 143 -16.87 -0.45 9.69
CA TYR A 143 -17.37 0.29 8.55
C TYR A 143 -18.38 -0.56 7.78
N SER A 144 -19.38 0.08 7.15
CA SER A 144 -20.44 -0.58 6.38
C SER A 144 -20.19 -0.57 4.88
N ASP A 145 -19.46 0.43 4.39
CA ASP A 145 -19.19 0.68 2.98
C ASP A 145 -17.91 1.53 2.81
N CYS A 146 -17.52 1.79 1.57
CA CYS A 146 -16.31 2.56 1.27
C CYS A 146 -16.38 4.01 1.78
N GLU A 147 -17.54 4.64 1.79
CA GLU A 147 -17.70 6.03 2.26
C GLU A 147 -17.54 6.11 3.77
N SER A 148 -18.24 5.24 4.52
CA SER A 148 -18.11 5.15 5.97
C SER A 148 -16.70 4.80 6.42
N LEU A 149 -15.97 3.98 5.64
CA LEU A 149 -14.56 3.71 5.89
C LEU A 149 -13.73 4.99 5.77
N LEU A 150 -13.91 5.76 4.69
CA LEU A 150 -13.17 7.00 4.47
C LEU A 150 -13.41 8.04 5.57
N GLU A 151 -14.65 8.17 6.04
CA GLU A 151 -15.00 9.04 7.17
C GLU A 151 -14.36 8.59 8.48
N ASN A 152 -14.17 7.29 8.64
CA ASN A 152 -13.59 6.67 9.82
C ASN A 152 -12.06 6.63 9.83
N LEU A 153 -11.38 6.95 8.73
CA LEU A 153 -9.92 6.93 8.66
C LEU A 153 -9.27 7.82 9.72
N LYS A 154 -8.21 7.33 10.31
CA LYS A 154 -7.33 8.15 11.13
C LYS A 154 -6.43 8.99 10.24
N MET A 155 -6.80 10.25 10.05
CA MET A 155 -6.00 11.21 9.30
C MET A 155 -4.60 11.33 9.88
N GLY A 156 -3.59 11.30 9.01
CA GLY A 156 -2.19 11.33 9.40
C GLY A 156 -1.70 10.10 10.19
N GLY A 157 -2.48 9.05 10.22
CA GLY A 157 -2.16 7.77 10.86
C GLY A 157 -2.01 6.64 9.87
N ILE A 158 -1.81 5.44 10.41
CA ILE A 158 -1.83 4.19 9.67
C ILE A 158 -3.17 3.49 9.93
N ASN A 159 -3.87 3.20 8.84
CA ASN A 159 -5.16 2.54 8.85
C ASN A 159 -5.00 1.16 8.21
N VAL A 160 -5.05 0.11 9.01
CA VAL A 160 -5.05 -1.27 8.52
C VAL A 160 -6.49 -1.64 8.22
N VAL A 161 -6.78 -1.97 6.97
CA VAL A 161 -8.13 -2.20 6.48
C VAL A 161 -8.28 -3.65 6.06
N TYR A 162 -9.15 -4.38 6.74
CA TYR A 162 -9.58 -5.71 6.35
C TYR A 162 -10.75 -5.57 5.40
N GLU A 163 -10.59 -6.04 4.16
CA GLU A 163 -11.65 -6.09 3.16
C GLU A 163 -12.80 -6.99 3.62
N PRO A 164 -14.05 -6.73 3.19
CA PRO A 164 -15.18 -7.58 3.53
C PRO A 164 -14.98 -9.02 3.03
N SER A 165 -15.38 -9.99 3.85
CA SER A 165 -15.35 -11.42 3.45
C SER A 165 -16.29 -11.71 2.29
N GLU A 166 -17.40 -10.96 2.19
CA GLU A 166 -18.35 -10.93 1.08
C GLU A 166 -18.55 -9.49 0.62
N TYR A 167 -18.52 -9.27 -0.67
CA TYR A 167 -18.72 -7.93 -1.21
C TYR A 167 -19.45 -7.94 -2.55
N TYR A 168 -20.44 -7.09 -2.67
CA TYR A 168 -21.23 -6.87 -3.86
C TYR A 168 -21.09 -5.41 -4.30
N LEU A 169 -20.83 -5.18 -5.58
CA LEU A 169 -20.73 -3.83 -6.11
C LEU A 169 -21.99 -3.01 -5.82
N SER A 170 -21.80 -1.76 -5.47
CA SER A 170 -22.90 -0.80 -5.36
C SER A 170 -23.67 -0.68 -6.69
N LYS A 171 -24.91 -0.20 -6.62
CA LYS A 171 -25.74 0.00 -7.82
C LYS A 171 -25.04 0.94 -8.81
N GLU A 172 -24.44 2.03 -8.32
CA GLU A 172 -23.72 3.01 -9.15
C GLU A 172 -22.56 2.36 -9.91
N MET A 173 -21.78 1.51 -9.24
CA MET A 173 -20.64 0.84 -9.85
C MET A 173 -21.07 -0.22 -10.88
N ARG A 174 -22.18 -0.93 -10.62
CA ARG A 174 -22.76 -1.86 -11.61
C ARG A 174 -23.22 -1.14 -12.86
N GLU A 175 -23.92 -0.02 -12.73
CA GLU A 175 -24.36 0.81 -13.86
C GLU A 175 -23.17 1.32 -14.67
N ARG A 176 -22.12 1.75 -14.02
CA ARG A 176 -20.88 2.21 -14.65
C ARG A 176 -20.15 1.11 -15.41
N LEU A 177 -20.09 -0.11 -14.85
CA LEU A 177 -19.54 -1.27 -15.56
C LEU A 177 -20.40 -1.67 -16.76
N ALA A 178 -21.73 -1.62 -16.62
CA ALA A 178 -22.66 -1.92 -17.71
C ALA A 178 -22.50 -0.95 -18.89
N GLN A 179 -22.36 0.34 -18.62
CA GLN A 179 -22.12 1.35 -19.67
C GLN A 179 -20.85 1.04 -20.48
N ASN A 180 -19.81 0.55 -19.83
CA ASN A 180 -18.56 0.18 -20.50
C ASN A 180 -18.67 -1.10 -21.34
N LYS A 181 -19.68 -1.93 -21.09
CA LYS A 181 -19.89 -3.22 -21.78
C LYS A 181 -20.92 -3.16 -22.89
N LEU A 182 -21.65 -2.07 -23.06
CA LEU A 182 -22.87 -2.00 -23.88
C LEU A 182 -23.94 -3.03 -23.44
N GLN A 183 -23.96 -3.39 -22.16
CA GLN A 183 -24.90 -4.33 -21.56
C GLN A 183 -25.81 -3.61 -20.57
N SER A 184 -26.96 -4.20 -20.23
CA SER A 184 -27.84 -3.62 -19.22
C SER A 184 -27.24 -3.79 -17.82
N ALA A 185 -27.56 -2.87 -16.90
CA ALA A 185 -27.12 -2.95 -15.50
C ALA A 185 -27.63 -4.24 -14.79
N GLU A 186 -28.70 -4.83 -15.32
CA GLU A 186 -29.28 -6.09 -14.84
C GLU A 186 -28.46 -7.32 -15.23
N ASP A 187 -27.70 -7.22 -16.34
CA ASP A 187 -26.80 -8.29 -16.81
C ASP A 187 -25.46 -8.28 -16.05
N VAL A 188 -25.09 -7.15 -15.45
CA VAL A 188 -24.02 -7.05 -14.44
C VAL A 188 -24.64 -7.43 -13.11
N LYS A 189 -25.14 -8.65 -13.01
CA LYS A 189 -25.58 -9.20 -11.73
C LYS A 189 -24.42 -9.09 -10.77
N GLY A 190 -24.76 -8.75 -9.51
CA GLY A 190 -23.87 -9.11 -8.40
C GLY A 190 -23.70 -10.62 -8.47
N ASP A 191 -22.77 -11.03 -9.30
CA ASP A 191 -22.53 -12.43 -9.58
C ASP A 191 -21.76 -12.93 -8.35
N ASP A 192 -22.31 -13.94 -7.70
CA ASP A 192 -21.65 -14.65 -6.60
C ASP A 192 -20.26 -15.21 -7.00
N THR A 193 -19.88 -15.03 -8.25
CA THR A 193 -18.60 -15.42 -8.85
C THR A 193 -17.52 -14.34 -8.79
N LEU A 194 -17.87 -13.08 -8.44
CA LEU A 194 -16.87 -12.02 -8.32
C LEU A 194 -16.07 -12.17 -7.03
N ALA A 195 -14.74 -12.22 -7.15
CA ALA A 195 -13.88 -12.25 -5.98
C ALA A 195 -14.04 -10.95 -5.17
N PRO A 196 -14.31 -11.04 -3.85
CA PRO A 196 -14.56 -9.86 -3.01
C PRO A 196 -13.42 -8.85 -3.05
N SER A 197 -12.17 -9.30 -2.92
CA SER A 197 -11.00 -8.45 -2.85
C SER A 197 -10.84 -7.51 -4.05
N PRO A 198 -10.74 -7.96 -5.32
CA PRO A 198 -10.62 -7.06 -6.46
C PRO A 198 -11.82 -6.11 -6.59
N THR A 199 -13.01 -6.60 -6.28
CA THR A 199 -14.27 -5.86 -6.42
C THR A 199 -14.32 -4.71 -5.42
N TRP A 200 -13.98 -4.99 -4.16
CA TRP A 200 -13.98 -4.02 -3.09
C TRP A 200 -12.87 -2.96 -3.29
N TRP A 201 -11.64 -3.38 -3.58
CA TRP A 201 -10.52 -2.45 -3.78
C TRP A 201 -10.72 -1.56 -4.99
N PHE A 202 -11.42 -2.04 -6.04
CA PHE A 202 -11.82 -1.20 -7.17
C PHE A 202 -12.79 -0.09 -6.72
N GLU A 203 -13.88 -0.44 -6.03
CA GLU A 203 -14.87 0.54 -5.57
C GLU A 203 -14.28 1.49 -4.55
N PHE A 204 -13.50 0.98 -3.60
CA PHE A 204 -12.77 1.79 -2.64
C PHE A 204 -11.84 2.80 -3.33
N SER A 205 -11.11 2.37 -4.34
CA SER A 205 -10.19 3.25 -5.08
C SER A 205 -10.91 4.38 -5.81
N ASP A 206 -12.08 4.12 -6.36
CA ASP A 206 -12.91 5.14 -7.03
C ASP A 206 -13.50 6.12 -6.02
N THR A 207 -13.96 5.63 -4.88
CA THR A 207 -14.47 6.46 -3.78
C THR A 207 -13.37 7.31 -3.16
N LEU A 208 -12.16 6.74 -2.97
CA LEU A 208 -10.99 7.45 -2.47
C LEU A 208 -10.62 8.63 -3.37
N LEU A 209 -10.70 8.49 -4.69
CA LEU A 209 -10.43 9.57 -5.63
C LEU A 209 -11.37 10.77 -5.46
N LYS A 210 -12.62 10.51 -5.10
CA LYS A 210 -13.62 11.57 -4.83
C LYS A 210 -13.36 12.24 -3.48
N TYR A 211 -12.78 11.51 -2.53
CA TYR A 211 -12.64 11.92 -1.13
C TYR A 211 -11.34 12.70 -0.83
N THR A 212 -10.26 12.44 -1.55
CA THR A 212 -8.93 12.96 -1.15
C THR A 212 -8.82 14.47 -1.12
N GLU A 213 -9.59 15.19 -1.95
CA GLU A 213 -9.57 16.66 -2.02
C GLU A 213 -8.14 17.26 -2.04
N GLY A 214 -7.20 16.56 -2.66
CA GLY A 214 -5.79 16.95 -2.72
C GLY A 214 -4.92 16.55 -1.52
N ARG A 215 -5.48 15.84 -0.52
CA ARG A 215 -4.69 15.30 0.61
C ARG A 215 -3.78 14.17 0.14
N HIS A 216 -2.61 14.08 0.76
CA HIS A 216 -1.69 12.98 0.47
C HIS A 216 -2.12 11.71 1.19
N VAL A 217 -2.29 10.65 0.40
CA VAL A 217 -2.67 9.32 0.86
C VAL A 217 -1.70 8.30 0.27
N THR A 218 -1.24 7.38 1.09
CA THR A 218 -0.46 6.23 0.63
C THR A 218 -1.25 4.95 0.83
N MET A 219 -1.54 4.27 -0.26
CA MET A 219 -2.09 2.92 -0.24
C MET A 219 -0.97 1.89 -0.23
N ILE A 220 -1.05 0.94 0.69
CA ILE A 220 -0.14 -0.21 0.77
C ILE A 220 -0.95 -1.48 0.57
N LEU A 221 -0.73 -2.14 -0.57
CA LEU A 221 -1.41 -3.37 -0.93
C LEU A 221 -0.39 -4.53 -0.93
N ASP A 222 -0.22 -5.16 0.24
CA ASP A 222 0.52 -6.42 0.28
C ASP A 222 -0.24 -7.46 -0.54
N GLU A 223 0.47 -8.31 -1.30
CA GLU A 223 -0.11 -9.26 -2.27
C GLU A 223 -1.07 -8.57 -3.27
N ILE A 224 -0.61 -7.47 -3.89
CA ILE A 224 -1.43 -6.69 -4.85
C ILE A 224 -2.00 -7.53 -6.00
N HIS A 225 -1.42 -8.68 -6.28
CA HIS A 225 -1.93 -9.61 -7.28
C HIS A 225 -3.26 -10.29 -6.90
N ASP A 226 -3.64 -10.31 -5.62
CA ASP A 226 -4.98 -10.74 -5.21
C ASP A 226 -6.03 -9.71 -5.60
N VAL A 227 -5.64 -8.43 -5.62
CA VAL A 227 -6.50 -7.31 -6.04
C VAL A 227 -6.55 -7.20 -7.57
N ALA A 228 -5.46 -7.48 -8.23
CA ALA A 228 -5.30 -7.29 -9.67
C ALA A 228 -4.55 -8.46 -10.31
N SER A 229 -5.15 -9.64 -10.27
CA SER A 229 -4.58 -10.87 -10.81
C SER A 229 -4.40 -10.83 -12.32
N ASN A 230 -3.37 -11.49 -12.82
CA ASN A 230 -3.14 -11.66 -14.25
C ASN A 230 -4.20 -12.61 -14.87
N TYR A 231 -4.50 -12.37 -16.14
CA TYR A 231 -5.49 -13.15 -16.93
C TYR A 231 -6.91 -13.22 -16.32
N PRO A 232 -7.48 -12.09 -15.88
CA PRO A 232 -8.86 -12.07 -15.42
C PRO A 232 -9.81 -12.37 -16.58
N SER A 233 -10.92 -13.03 -16.31
CA SER A 233 -11.96 -13.32 -17.29
C SER A 233 -13.29 -12.66 -16.91
N GLY A 234 -14.21 -12.55 -17.87
CA GLY A 234 -15.55 -12.02 -17.62
C GLY A 234 -15.53 -10.63 -16.99
N ASP A 235 -16.33 -10.44 -15.96
CA ASP A 235 -16.49 -9.16 -15.28
C ASP A 235 -15.23 -8.73 -14.54
N MET A 236 -14.44 -9.67 -14.06
CA MET A 236 -13.15 -9.38 -13.45
C MET A 236 -12.19 -8.66 -14.40
N PHE A 237 -12.22 -8.97 -15.69
CA PHE A 237 -11.45 -8.24 -16.70
C PHE A 237 -11.78 -6.75 -16.71
N HIS A 238 -13.06 -6.40 -16.59
CA HIS A 238 -13.50 -5.01 -16.56
C HIS A 238 -13.21 -4.32 -15.23
N ILE A 239 -13.39 -5.01 -14.11
CA ILE A 239 -13.08 -4.52 -12.75
C ILE A 239 -11.61 -4.16 -12.65
N ILE A 240 -10.71 -5.08 -12.98
CA ILE A 240 -9.26 -4.84 -12.93
C ILE A 240 -8.84 -3.77 -13.94
N GLY A 241 -9.48 -3.75 -15.14
CA GLY A 241 -9.24 -2.70 -16.12
C GLY A 241 -9.63 -1.30 -15.62
N ASN A 242 -10.71 -1.18 -14.87
CA ASN A 242 -11.13 0.08 -14.27
C ASN A 242 -10.26 0.45 -13.06
N PHE A 243 -9.86 -0.50 -12.23
CA PHE A 243 -8.84 -0.27 -11.20
C PHE A 243 -7.55 0.31 -11.81
N ALA A 244 -7.06 -0.29 -12.89
CA ALA A 244 -5.89 0.23 -13.60
C ALA A 244 -6.10 1.65 -14.16
N LYS A 245 -7.33 2.02 -14.57
CA LYS A 245 -7.67 3.39 -14.96
C LYS A 245 -7.64 4.35 -13.76
N SER A 246 -8.17 3.93 -12.60
CA SER A 246 -8.14 4.74 -11.39
C SER A 246 -6.72 5.09 -10.97
N LEU A 247 -5.75 4.19 -11.17
CA LEU A 247 -4.32 4.46 -10.88
C LEU A 247 -3.77 5.64 -11.68
N ILE A 248 -4.28 5.91 -12.90
CA ILE A 248 -3.87 7.09 -13.68
C ILE A 248 -4.22 8.39 -12.94
N HIS A 249 -5.36 8.37 -12.25
CA HIS A 249 -5.87 9.51 -11.51
C HIS A 249 -5.23 9.63 -10.13
N PHE A 250 -4.83 8.54 -9.51
CA PHE A 250 -4.18 8.51 -8.20
C PHE A 250 -3.00 9.47 -8.13
N ARG A 251 -2.09 9.36 -9.08
CA ARG A 251 -0.89 10.19 -9.12
C ARG A 251 -1.21 11.68 -9.18
N LYS A 252 -2.27 12.07 -9.90
CA LYS A 252 -2.71 13.47 -10.01
C LYS A 252 -3.39 13.98 -8.74
N ASN A 253 -3.93 13.07 -7.92
CA ASN A 253 -4.64 13.36 -6.69
C ASN A 253 -3.81 13.08 -5.44
N ASN A 254 -2.49 13.07 -5.56
CA ASN A 254 -1.56 12.85 -4.45
C ASN A 254 -1.74 11.50 -3.72
N ILE A 255 -2.18 10.47 -4.45
CA ILE A 255 -2.29 9.12 -3.90
C ILE A 255 -1.09 8.31 -4.38
N SER A 256 -0.31 7.81 -3.44
CA SER A 256 0.78 6.85 -3.67
C SER A 256 0.29 5.42 -3.55
N LEU A 257 0.94 4.50 -4.28
CA LEU A 257 0.66 3.06 -4.23
C LEU A 257 1.94 2.28 -4.04
N PHE A 258 2.02 1.53 -2.96
CA PHE A 258 3.08 0.55 -2.71
C PHE A 258 2.44 -0.83 -2.69
N GLY A 259 2.79 -1.65 -3.69
CA GLY A 259 2.33 -3.03 -3.78
C GLY A 259 3.44 -4.02 -3.47
N SER A 260 3.08 -5.25 -3.14
CA SER A 260 3.99 -6.38 -3.19
C SER A 260 3.43 -7.53 -4.01
N THR A 261 4.32 -8.33 -4.60
CA THR A 261 3.95 -9.56 -5.30
C THR A 261 5.10 -10.57 -5.23
N HIS A 262 4.77 -11.84 -5.31
CA HIS A 262 5.78 -12.89 -5.37
C HIS A 262 6.48 -12.95 -6.71
N ASP A 263 5.74 -12.73 -7.79
CA ASP A 263 6.24 -12.68 -9.15
C ASP A 263 5.49 -11.60 -9.93
N GLU A 264 6.21 -10.84 -10.76
CA GLU A 264 5.62 -9.79 -11.59
C GLU A 264 4.54 -10.31 -12.55
N TYR A 265 4.61 -11.60 -12.90
CA TYR A 265 3.60 -12.24 -13.79
C TYR A 265 2.26 -12.50 -13.13
N LEU A 266 2.19 -12.48 -11.80
CA LEU A 266 0.93 -12.64 -11.08
C LEU A 266 0.06 -11.39 -11.20
N LEU A 267 0.67 -10.24 -11.52
CA LEU A 267 -0.02 -8.96 -11.62
C LEU A 267 -0.50 -8.68 -13.05
N ASP A 268 -1.74 -8.21 -13.17
CA ASP A 268 -2.30 -7.79 -14.46
C ASP A 268 -1.41 -6.74 -15.15
N TYR A 269 -1.17 -6.92 -16.44
CA TYR A 269 -0.24 -6.07 -17.19
C TYR A 269 -0.65 -4.60 -17.20
N ARG A 270 -1.97 -4.30 -17.19
CA ARG A 270 -2.50 -2.93 -17.17
C ARG A 270 -2.16 -2.20 -15.88
N VAL A 271 -2.14 -2.92 -14.74
CA VAL A 271 -1.72 -2.40 -13.44
C VAL A 271 -0.21 -2.31 -13.37
N LYS A 272 0.49 -3.37 -13.74
CA LYS A 272 1.95 -3.44 -13.79
C LYS A 272 2.58 -2.28 -14.60
N ASP A 273 2.02 -1.97 -15.75
CA ASP A 273 2.53 -0.90 -16.62
C ASP A 273 2.35 0.51 -16.05
N ARG A 274 1.51 0.67 -15.02
CA ARG A 274 1.31 1.93 -14.29
C ARG A 274 2.28 2.13 -13.15
N ILE A 275 2.98 1.07 -12.72
CA ILE A 275 3.92 1.11 -11.61
C ILE A 275 5.35 1.23 -12.18
N PRO A 276 5.94 2.44 -12.19
CA PRO A 276 7.25 2.67 -12.79
C PRO A 276 8.40 2.14 -11.95
N ILE A 277 8.25 2.13 -10.62
CA ILE A 277 9.31 1.75 -9.70
C ILE A 277 9.13 0.30 -9.28
N ARG A 278 10.18 -0.47 -9.40
CA ARG A 278 10.24 -1.88 -9.00
C ARG A 278 11.35 -2.08 -8.01
N ILE A 279 11.07 -2.82 -6.95
CA ILE A 279 12.08 -3.25 -5.98
C ILE A 279 12.15 -4.78 -6.04
N TRP A 280 13.28 -5.28 -6.53
CA TRP A 280 13.53 -6.68 -6.74
C TRP A 280 14.29 -7.27 -5.55
N PHE A 281 13.71 -8.27 -4.93
CA PHE A 281 14.32 -8.99 -3.82
C PHE A 281 15.01 -10.27 -4.29
N PRO A 282 15.92 -10.85 -3.49
CA PRO A 282 16.51 -12.15 -3.78
C PRO A 282 15.43 -13.19 -4.09
N GLY A 283 15.73 -14.11 -4.99
CA GLY A 283 14.79 -15.14 -5.44
C GLY A 283 13.75 -14.70 -6.46
N SER A 284 13.70 -13.41 -6.83
CA SER A 284 12.86 -12.96 -7.94
C SER A 284 13.46 -13.29 -9.30
N SER A 285 12.60 -13.34 -10.33
CA SER A 285 13.00 -13.64 -11.71
C SER A 285 12.59 -12.50 -12.64
N PRO A 286 13.38 -11.39 -12.69
CA PRO A 286 13.04 -10.26 -13.51
C PRO A 286 13.04 -10.65 -14.98
N LYS A 287 11.95 -10.36 -15.69
CA LYS A 287 11.85 -10.45 -17.12
C LYS A 287 11.52 -9.05 -17.63
N ASN A 288 12.05 -8.68 -18.80
CA ASN A 288 11.90 -7.32 -19.33
C ASN A 288 12.40 -6.21 -18.39
N SER A 289 13.46 -6.50 -17.65
CA SER A 289 14.11 -5.60 -16.69
C SER A 289 15.59 -5.49 -17.03
N MET A 290 16.21 -4.38 -16.66
CA MET A 290 17.67 -4.22 -16.76
C MET A 290 18.41 -4.97 -15.64
N VAL A 291 17.69 -5.39 -14.61
CA VAL A 291 18.23 -6.11 -13.46
C VAL A 291 18.62 -7.53 -13.86
N GLN A 292 19.89 -7.86 -13.69
CA GLN A 292 20.41 -9.19 -14.01
C GLN A 292 20.20 -10.18 -12.85
N LEU A 293 19.80 -11.40 -13.15
CA LEU A 293 19.67 -12.48 -12.17
C LEU A 293 20.96 -12.71 -11.35
N LYS A 294 22.12 -12.48 -11.97
CA LYS A 294 23.43 -12.60 -11.28
C LYS A 294 23.55 -11.59 -10.13
N LEU A 295 23.07 -10.37 -10.33
CA LEU A 295 23.07 -9.34 -9.30
C LEU A 295 22.15 -9.75 -8.14
N LEU A 296 20.93 -10.17 -8.43
CA LEU A 296 19.99 -10.62 -7.39
C LEU A 296 20.50 -11.83 -6.57
N ARG A 297 21.26 -12.72 -7.20
CA ARG A 297 21.90 -13.85 -6.53
C ARG A 297 23.10 -13.49 -5.68
N SER A 298 23.67 -12.31 -5.88
CA SER A 298 24.81 -11.81 -5.09
C SER A 298 24.37 -10.98 -3.88
N LEU A 299 23.10 -10.67 -3.75
CA LEU A 299 22.56 -9.94 -2.60
C LEU A 299 22.48 -10.85 -1.37
N ASP A 300 22.57 -10.26 -0.20
CA ASP A 300 22.21 -10.93 1.04
C ASP A 300 20.71 -11.28 1.06
N ASP A 301 20.37 -12.46 1.58
CA ASP A 301 19.00 -12.96 1.57
C ASP A 301 17.99 -12.03 2.24
N ILE A 302 18.42 -11.28 3.24
CA ILE A 302 17.57 -10.32 3.94
C ILE A 302 18.36 -9.03 4.19
N GLY A 303 17.80 -7.89 3.79
CA GLY A 303 18.36 -6.57 4.04
C GLY A 303 18.95 -5.90 2.81
N GLU A 304 18.89 -6.55 1.66
CA GLU A 304 19.26 -5.95 0.37
C GLU A 304 18.23 -6.24 -0.71
N ALA A 305 18.00 -5.27 -1.57
CA ALA A 305 17.15 -5.38 -2.74
C ALA A 305 17.76 -4.57 -3.90
N VAL A 306 17.20 -4.68 -5.08
CA VAL A 306 17.58 -3.84 -6.23
C VAL A 306 16.39 -2.97 -6.59
N ILE A 307 16.57 -1.65 -6.57
CA ILE A 307 15.58 -0.71 -7.08
C ILE A 307 15.82 -0.45 -8.56
N GLU A 308 14.74 -0.45 -9.32
CA GLU A 308 14.71 -0.12 -10.75
C GLU A 308 13.58 0.87 -11.00
N ASP A 309 13.88 1.97 -11.66
CA ASP A 309 12.88 2.91 -12.21
C ASP A 309 12.92 2.83 -13.72
N LYS A 310 11.79 2.95 -14.39
CA LYS A 310 11.69 3.01 -15.87
C LYS A 310 12.52 4.16 -16.48
N ASN A 311 12.79 5.20 -15.72
CA ASN A 311 13.48 6.40 -16.18
C ASN A 311 14.89 6.58 -15.59
N ILE A 312 15.30 5.74 -14.66
CA ILE A 312 16.52 5.89 -13.89
C ILE A 312 17.27 4.56 -13.87
N GLU A 313 18.54 4.64 -13.65
CA GLU A 313 19.43 3.52 -13.43
C GLU A 313 18.98 2.67 -12.24
N PHE A 314 19.26 1.40 -12.27
CA PHE A 314 19.04 0.51 -11.14
C PHE A 314 20.22 0.57 -10.16
N GLY A 315 19.96 0.30 -8.90
CA GLY A 315 20.97 0.27 -7.84
C GLY A 315 20.64 -0.72 -6.74
N VAL A 316 21.68 -1.16 -6.03
CA VAL A 316 21.49 -1.97 -4.82
C VAL A 316 20.96 -1.08 -3.69
N LEU A 317 19.93 -1.55 -3.03
CA LEU A 317 19.22 -0.90 -1.96
C LEU A 317 19.40 -1.71 -0.68
N PRO A 318 20.26 -1.29 0.23
CA PRO A 318 20.25 -1.84 1.60
C PRO A 318 19.07 -1.29 2.39
N PHE A 319 18.45 -2.12 3.19
CA PHE A 319 17.38 -1.72 4.11
C PHE A 319 17.54 -2.41 5.47
N ASP A 320 16.99 -1.77 6.51
CA ASP A 320 17.08 -2.28 7.86
C ASP A 320 16.15 -3.48 8.05
N ARG A 321 16.69 -4.54 8.64
CA ARG A 321 15.89 -5.68 9.09
C ARG A 321 15.05 -5.28 10.29
N ILE A 322 13.88 -5.87 10.47
CA ILE A 322 13.17 -5.76 11.75
C ILE A 322 13.96 -6.55 12.80
N PRO A 323 14.53 -5.89 13.81
CA PRO A 323 15.24 -6.60 14.86
C PRO A 323 14.23 -7.48 15.63
N ASN A 324 14.58 -8.74 15.84
CA ASN A 324 13.76 -9.71 16.56
C ASN A 324 12.40 -9.95 15.86
N GLN A 325 12.35 -10.92 14.97
CA GLN A 325 11.14 -11.29 14.22
C GLN A 325 9.87 -10.97 15.01
N PRO A 326 9.11 -9.93 14.60
CA PRO A 326 7.91 -9.55 15.33
C PRO A 326 6.94 -10.74 15.28
N PRO A 327 6.14 -10.92 16.33
CA PRO A 327 5.07 -11.91 16.28
C PRO A 327 4.15 -11.62 15.09
N ILE A 328 3.59 -12.65 14.52
CA ILE A 328 2.61 -12.55 13.43
C ILE A 328 1.25 -12.28 14.06
N VAL A 329 0.51 -11.32 13.52
CA VAL A 329 -0.90 -11.15 13.83
C VAL A 329 -1.70 -12.09 12.94
N LYS A 330 -2.44 -13.02 13.55
CA LYS A 330 -3.43 -13.82 12.84
C LYS A 330 -4.80 -13.19 13.01
N ALA A 331 -5.39 -12.82 11.90
CA ALA A 331 -6.78 -12.39 11.79
C ALA A 331 -7.62 -13.58 11.32
N GLN A 332 -8.46 -14.11 12.18
CA GLN A 332 -9.35 -15.22 11.87
C GLN A 332 -10.79 -14.74 11.87
N LEU A 333 -11.45 -14.83 10.71
CA LEU A 333 -12.88 -14.62 10.61
C LEU A 333 -13.59 -15.70 11.44
N GLN A 334 -14.54 -15.29 12.28
CA GLN A 334 -15.37 -16.19 13.05
C GLN A 334 -16.68 -16.39 12.28
N GLU A 335 -17.08 -17.65 12.11
CA GLU A 335 -18.38 -18.03 11.54
C GLU A 335 -19.55 -17.62 12.46
#